data_b08d01a1529b6afa6da5c616043a16b8
#
_entry.id   b08d01a1529b6afa6da5c616043a16b8
#
_cell.length_a   1.000
_cell.length_b   1.000
_cell.length_c   1.000
_cell.angle_alpha   90.00
_cell.angle_beta   90.00
_cell.angle_gamma   90.00
#
_symmetry.space_group_name_H-M   'P 1'
#
loop_
_entity.id
_entity.type
_entity.pdbx_description
1 polymer ?
#
loop_
_entity_poly.entity_id
_entity_poly.type
_entity_poly.pdbx_seq_one_letter_code
_entity_poly.pdbx_strand_id
1 'polypeptide(L)'
;MEHWICQTCGVQFAASEQPPATCPICSDERQYIGPDGQQWTTLAQMRQQRYQSTYIEHEPGLIGVGATPSFAIGQRALFLRHPEGNVLWDCLTYFDDTTVAEIERLGGVSAMAISHPHYYSTMVEWADRFDIPIYLHEADRQWVMRPDDRITFWSGETRPLASGVTLIHLGGHFAGGTVLHWAQGMDGKGALLSGDIIQVVSDRRWVSFMYSYRCKNLHYPPSSAAQAQEGRLRL
;
A
#
# COMPACT_ATOMS: atom_id res chain seq x y z
N MET A 1 -15.50 -2.71 -21.70
CA MET A 1 -15.04 -1.77 -20.63
C MET A 1 -13.98 -2.47 -19.80
N GLU A 2 -12.89 -1.79 -19.49
CA GLU A 2 -11.72 -2.34 -18.79
C GLU A 2 -11.46 -1.55 -17.49
N HIS A 3 -10.96 -2.22 -16.48
CA HIS A 3 -10.41 -1.58 -15.29
C HIS A 3 -8.94 -1.21 -15.55
N TRP A 4 -8.70 0.02 -15.99
CA TRP A 4 -7.37 0.49 -16.31
C TRP A 4 -6.51 0.67 -15.05
N ILE A 5 -5.25 0.33 -15.18
CA ILE A 5 -4.25 0.42 -14.10
C ILE A 5 -3.15 1.38 -14.53
N CYS A 6 -2.89 2.38 -13.69
CA CYS A 6 -1.78 3.31 -13.90
C CYS A 6 -0.44 2.57 -13.75
N GLN A 7 0.41 2.60 -14.77
CA GLN A 7 1.71 1.92 -14.70
C GLN A 7 2.72 2.63 -13.78
N THR A 8 2.46 3.89 -13.41
CA THR A 8 3.33 4.65 -12.50
C THR A 8 3.08 4.28 -11.03
N CYS A 9 1.82 4.29 -10.56
CA CYS A 9 1.48 4.04 -9.16
C CYS A 9 0.72 2.73 -8.90
N GLY A 10 0.31 2.01 -9.95
CA GLY A 10 -0.40 0.74 -9.81
C GLY A 10 -1.89 0.84 -9.47
N VAL A 11 -2.43 2.03 -9.28
CA VAL A 11 -3.84 2.22 -8.91
C VAL A 11 -4.76 1.87 -10.07
N GLN A 12 -5.81 1.10 -9.76
CA GLN A 12 -6.85 0.69 -10.69
C GLN A 12 -8.04 1.65 -10.65
N PHE A 13 -8.60 1.90 -11.83
CA PHE A 13 -9.72 2.81 -12.03
C PHE A 13 -11.04 2.05 -12.26
N ALA A 14 -12.16 2.76 -12.07
CA ALA A 14 -13.46 2.27 -12.48
C ALA A 14 -13.48 1.90 -13.97
N ALA A 15 -14.34 0.93 -14.35
CA ALA A 15 -14.39 0.43 -15.71
C ALA A 15 -14.73 1.53 -16.73
N SER A 16 -13.96 1.61 -17.81
CA SER A 16 -14.19 2.54 -18.92
C SER A 16 -13.76 1.93 -20.25
N GLU A 17 -14.21 2.52 -21.36
CA GLU A 17 -13.83 2.06 -22.71
C GLU A 17 -12.40 2.45 -23.08
N GLN A 18 -11.96 3.59 -22.58
CA GLN A 18 -10.63 4.14 -22.82
C GLN A 18 -9.94 4.41 -21.50
N PRO A 19 -8.60 4.35 -21.45
CA PRO A 19 -7.88 4.74 -20.25
C PRO A 19 -8.15 6.20 -19.88
N PRO A 20 -8.11 6.57 -18.59
CA PRO A 20 -8.18 7.97 -18.17
C PRO A 20 -7.07 8.81 -18.81
N ALA A 21 -7.34 10.08 -19.06
CA ALA A 21 -6.33 11.00 -19.63
C ALA A 21 -5.13 11.17 -18.69
N THR A 22 -5.38 11.19 -17.39
CA THR A 22 -4.36 11.36 -16.36
C THR A 22 -4.70 10.54 -15.10
N CYS A 23 -3.70 10.24 -14.30
CA CYS A 23 -3.87 9.68 -12.96
C CYS A 23 -3.74 10.82 -11.94
N PRO A 24 -4.80 11.21 -11.21
CA PRO A 24 -4.73 12.29 -10.23
C PRO A 24 -3.69 12.02 -9.14
N ILE A 25 -3.53 10.76 -8.72
CA ILE A 25 -2.54 10.36 -7.70
C ILE A 25 -1.12 10.62 -8.19
N CYS A 26 -0.80 10.27 -9.46
CA CYS A 26 0.53 10.52 -10.02
C CYS A 26 0.77 11.98 -10.43
N SER A 27 -0.31 12.73 -10.70
CA SER A 27 -0.23 14.16 -11.00
C SER A 27 -0.05 15.02 -9.76
N ASP A 28 -0.24 14.44 -8.56
CA ASP A 28 0.03 15.09 -7.29
C ASP A 28 1.54 15.22 -7.05
N GLU A 29 1.95 16.25 -6.34
CA GLU A 29 3.38 16.55 -6.09
C GLU A 29 4.10 15.46 -5.28
N ARG A 30 3.37 14.57 -4.60
CA ARG A 30 3.91 13.42 -3.83
C ARG A 30 4.39 12.26 -4.71
N GLN A 31 4.10 12.28 -5.99
CA GLN A 31 4.50 11.27 -6.96
C GLN A 31 5.02 11.95 -8.23
N TYR A 32 5.50 11.20 -9.22
CA TYR A 32 5.90 11.73 -10.50
C TYR A 32 5.47 10.81 -11.64
N ILE A 33 5.26 11.40 -12.83
CA ILE A 33 5.05 10.68 -14.08
C ILE A 33 6.41 10.56 -14.78
N GLY A 34 6.72 9.37 -15.30
CA GLY A 34 7.97 9.11 -16.03
C GLY A 34 8.09 9.98 -17.31
N PRO A 35 9.28 10.04 -17.91
CA PRO A 35 9.55 10.88 -19.10
C PRO A 35 8.70 10.49 -20.32
N ASP A 36 8.23 9.23 -20.38
CA ASP A 36 7.38 8.73 -21.46
C ASP A 36 5.89 9.08 -21.28
N GLY A 37 5.56 9.86 -20.26
CA GLY A 37 4.20 10.26 -19.93
C GLY A 37 3.40 9.17 -19.21
N GLN A 38 2.09 9.40 -19.12
CA GLN A 38 1.16 8.50 -18.44
C GLN A 38 0.94 7.23 -19.26
N GLN A 39 1.17 6.06 -18.65
CA GLN A 39 0.97 4.75 -19.27
C GLN A 39 -0.06 3.92 -18.50
N TRP A 40 -0.77 3.06 -19.22
CA TRP A 40 -1.85 2.25 -18.68
C TRP A 40 -1.70 0.78 -19.04
N THR A 41 -2.22 -0.09 -18.19
CA THR A 41 -2.34 -1.53 -18.42
C THR A 41 -3.64 -2.06 -17.79
N THR A 42 -3.87 -3.37 -17.88
CA THR A 42 -4.96 -4.08 -17.20
C THR A 42 -4.43 -5.35 -16.54
N LEU A 43 -5.15 -5.91 -15.57
CA LEU A 43 -4.76 -7.20 -14.99
C LEU A 43 -4.70 -8.31 -16.05
N ALA A 44 -5.60 -8.28 -17.03
CA ALA A 44 -5.58 -9.23 -18.13
C ALA A 44 -4.28 -9.16 -18.94
N GLN A 45 -3.82 -7.96 -19.24
CA GLN A 45 -2.53 -7.74 -19.92
C GLN A 45 -1.36 -8.15 -19.04
N MET A 46 -1.37 -7.84 -17.75
CA MET A 46 -0.31 -8.23 -16.82
C MET A 46 -0.19 -9.76 -16.69
N ARG A 47 -1.31 -10.49 -16.65
CA ARG A 47 -1.34 -11.96 -16.61
C ARG A 47 -0.77 -12.62 -17.87
N GLN A 48 -0.74 -11.92 -19.01
CA GLN A 48 -0.09 -12.38 -20.24
C GLN A 48 1.45 -12.14 -20.21
N GLN A 49 1.92 -11.35 -19.27
CA GLN A 49 3.34 -11.08 -19.08
C GLN A 49 3.94 -12.06 -18.05
N ARG A 50 5.26 -12.04 -17.88
CA ARG A 50 5.96 -12.98 -17.00
C ARG A 50 6.04 -12.48 -15.55
N TYR A 51 4.94 -11.91 -15.02
CA TYR A 51 4.87 -11.59 -13.59
C TYR A 51 4.67 -12.86 -12.77
N GLN A 52 5.29 -12.89 -11.60
CA GLN A 52 5.14 -13.95 -10.60
C GLN A 52 5.06 -13.32 -9.22
N SER A 53 4.23 -13.86 -8.35
CA SER A 53 4.18 -13.44 -6.96
C SER A 53 5.39 -13.96 -6.19
N THR A 54 5.88 -13.16 -5.25
CA THR A 54 7.01 -13.48 -4.38
C THR A 54 6.61 -13.36 -2.93
N TYR A 55 7.19 -14.21 -2.06
CA TYR A 55 6.87 -14.28 -0.64
C TYR A 55 8.16 -14.24 0.16
N ILE A 56 8.22 -13.36 1.16
CA ILE A 56 9.38 -13.22 2.06
C ILE A 56 8.86 -13.18 3.48
N GLU A 57 9.18 -14.19 4.28
CA GLU A 57 8.90 -14.13 5.70
C GLU A 57 9.90 -13.17 6.38
N HIS A 58 9.37 -12.12 6.99
CA HIS A 58 10.16 -11.10 7.69
C HIS A 58 10.39 -11.48 9.15
N GLU A 59 9.37 -12.06 9.77
CA GLU A 59 9.37 -12.63 11.11
C GLU A 59 8.20 -13.61 11.23
N PRO A 60 8.16 -14.48 12.25
CA PRO A 60 7.06 -15.41 12.43
C PRO A 60 5.71 -14.70 12.43
N GLY A 61 4.87 -15.03 11.44
CA GLY A 61 3.55 -14.42 11.28
C GLY A 61 3.49 -13.16 10.42
N LEU A 62 4.61 -12.65 9.89
CA LEU A 62 4.62 -11.51 8.97
C LEU A 62 5.30 -11.86 7.65
N ILE A 63 4.52 -11.95 6.59
CA ILE A 63 4.98 -12.36 5.25
C ILE A 63 4.80 -11.20 4.28
N GLY A 64 5.88 -10.76 3.65
CA GLY A 64 5.85 -9.83 2.52
C GLY A 64 5.38 -10.52 1.26
N VAL A 65 4.37 -9.96 0.59
CA VAL A 65 3.85 -10.41 -0.71
C VAL A 65 4.21 -9.34 -1.74
N GLY A 66 4.95 -9.73 -2.76
CA GLY A 66 5.40 -8.85 -3.84
C GLY A 66 5.21 -9.47 -5.21
N ALA A 67 5.74 -8.82 -6.23
CA ALA A 67 5.76 -9.34 -7.60
C ALA A 67 7.15 -9.20 -8.25
N THR A 68 7.49 -10.13 -9.12
CA THR A 68 8.67 -10.07 -9.99
C THR A 68 8.26 -10.30 -11.44
N PRO A 69 8.74 -9.48 -12.41
CA PRO A 69 9.49 -8.24 -12.20
C PRO A 69 8.71 -7.24 -11.34
N SER A 70 9.41 -6.24 -10.78
CA SER A 70 8.76 -5.15 -10.04
C SER A 70 7.84 -4.36 -10.95
N PHE A 71 6.66 -3.99 -10.45
CA PHE A 71 5.69 -3.18 -11.18
C PHE A 71 5.44 -1.85 -10.45
N ALA A 72 5.13 -0.81 -11.21
CA ALA A 72 4.85 0.54 -10.71
C ALA A 72 5.99 1.03 -9.78
N ILE A 73 5.67 1.48 -8.59
CA ILE A 73 6.63 1.93 -7.58
C ILE A 73 7.25 0.78 -6.76
N GLY A 74 6.99 -0.47 -7.16
CA GLY A 74 7.52 -1.64 -6.47
C GLY A 74 6.76 -1.96 -5.18
N GLN A 75 5.44 -1.83 -5.22
CA GLN A 75 4.59 -2.12 -4.05
C GLN A 75 4.76 -3.55 -3.57
N ARG A 76 4.60 -3.71 -2.27
CA ARG A 76 4.41 -4.99 -1.60
C ARG A 76 3.31 -4.87 -0.55
N ALA A 77 2.56 -5.93 -0.35
CA ALA A 77 1.68 -6.08 0.78
C ALA A 77 2.38 -6.84 1.91
N LEU A 78 1.92 -6.67 3.14
CA LEU A 78 2.36 -7.47 4.28
C LEU A 78 1.19 -8.29 4.80
N PHE A 79 1.31 -9.60 4.68
CA PHE A 79 0.32 -10.55 5.20
C PHE A 79 0.65 -10.85 6.65
N LEU A 80 -0.20 -10.36 7.55
CA LEU A 80 -0.09 -10.54 8.99
C LEU A 80 -1.00 -11.69 9.43
N ARG A 81 -0.40 -12.77 9.96
CA ARG A 81 -1.14 -13.89 10.55
C ARG A 81 -1.61 -13.53 11.94
N HIS A 82 -2.90 -13.75 12.20
CA HIS A 82 -3.50 -13.46 13.49
C HIS A 82 -4.59 -14.49 13.85
N PRO A 83 -4.70 -14.93 15.12
CA PRO A 83 -5.71 -15.94 15.52
C PRO A 83 -7.16 -15.53 15.30
N GLU A 84 -7.47 -14.24 15.37
CA GLU A 84 -8.82 -13.70 15.14
C GLU A 84 -9.12 -13.41 13.65
N GLY A 85 -8.16 -13.69 12.76
CA GLY A 85 -8.27 -13.46 11.31
C GLY A 85 -7.06 -12.71 10.77
N ASN A 86 -6.51 -13.22 9.68
CA ASN A 86 -5.32 -12.63 9.04
C ASN A 86 -5.65 -11.30 8.38
N VAL A 87 -4.72 -10.37 8.41
CA VAL A 87 -4.85 -9.03 7.83
C VAL A 87 -3.86 -8.85 6.69
N LEU A 88 -4.32 -8.35 5.55
CA LEU A 88 -3.45 -7.84 4.50
C LEU A 88 -3.24 -6.34 4.72
N TRP A 89 -2.01 -5.96 5.03
CA TRP A 89 -1.59 -4.57 5.17
C TRP A 89 -0.95 -4.06 3.89
N ASP A 90 -1.50 -2.98 3.37
CA ASP A 90 -1.23 -2.47 2.03
C ASP A 90 -1.64 -3.46 0.92
N CYS A 91 -1.54 -3.02 -0.31
CA CYS A 91 -1.92 -3.82 -1.47
C CYS A 91 -0.87 -3.69 -2.56
N LEU A 92 -0.80 -4.68 -3.44
CA LEU A 92 0.00 -4.64 -4.66
C LEU A 92 -0.89 -4.90 -5.88
N THR A 93 -0.40 -4.45 -7.03
CA THR A 93 -1.21 -4.48 -8.25
C THR A 93 -1.39 -5.88 -8.81
N TYR A 94 -0.31 -6.66 -8.90
CA TYR A 94 -0.36 -7.99 -9.50
C TYR A 94 -0.76 -9.05 -8.50
N PHE A 95 -1.74 -9.88 -8.88
CA PHE A 95 -2.00 -11.18 -8.27
C PHE A 95 -2.63 -12.13 -9.29
N ASP A 96 -2.47 -13.40 -9.04
CA ASP A 96 -2.95 -14.50 -9.87
C ASP A 96 -3.51 -15.66 -9.00
N ASP A 97 -3.93 -16.72 -9.65
CA ASP A 97 -4.48 -17.90 -8.95
C ASP A 97 -3.44 -18.55 -8.03
N THR A 98 -2.14 -18.43 -8.35
CA THR A 98 -1.05 -18.92 -7.49
C THR A 98 -0.98 -18.11 -6.20
N THR A 99 -1.13 -16.79 -6.30
CA THR A 99 -1.20 -15.90 -5.13
C THR A 99 -2.40 -16.25 -4.25
N VAL A 100 -3.53 -16.46 -4.88
CA VAL A 100 -4.76 -16.84 -4.17
C VAL A 100 -4.57 -18.16 -3.43
N ALA A 101 -4.08 -19.20 -4.11
CA ALA A 101 -3.84 -20.50 -3.50
C ALA A 101 -2.86 -20.43 -2.31
N GLU A 102 -1.82 -19.60 -2.42
CA GLU A 102 -0.85 -19.43 -1.32
C GLU A 102 -1.48 -18.71 -0.12
N ILE A 103 -2.24 -17.65 -0.34
CA ILE A 103 -2.96 -16.94 0.74
C ILE A 103 -3.98 -17.88 1.41
N GLU A 104 -4.70 -18.69 0.65
CA GLU A 104 -5.62 -19.70 1.18
C GLU A 104 -4.88 -20.76 2.01
N ARG A 105 -3.71 -21.24 1.53
CA ARG A 105 -2.85 -22.17 2.27
C ARG A 105 -2.35 -21.59 3.60
N LEU A 106 -2.15 -20.28 3.65
CA LEU A 106 -1.75 -19.56 4.88
C LEU A 106 -2.93 -19.30 5.84
N GLY A 107 -4.14 -19.72 5.48
CA GLY A 107 -5.34 -19.58 6.32
C GLY A 107 -6.31 -18.50 5.84
N GLY A 108 -6.15 -18.01 4.61
CA GLY A 108 -6.97 -16.95 4.03
C GLY A 108 -6.68 -15.58 4.63
N VAL A 109 -7.43 -14.57 4.22
CA VAL A 109 -7.38 -13.20 4.74
C VAL A 109 -8.77 -12.77 5.15
N SER A 110 -8.90 -12.02 6.23
CA SER A 110 -10.19 -11.60 6.80
C SER A 110 -10.46 -10.10 6.62
N ALA A 111 -9.43 -9.32 6.38
CA ALA A 111 -9.53 -7.89 6.13
C ALA A 111 -8.29 -7.37 5.40
N MET A 112 -8.49 -6.30 4.64
CA MET A 112 -7.41 -5.49 4.08
C MET A 112 -7.46 -4.10 4.73
N ALA A 113 -6.29 -3.54 5.07
CA ALA A 113 -6.16 -2.15 5.47
C ALA A 113 -4.98 -1.52 4.72
N ILE A 114 -5.13 -0.29 4.28
CA ILE A 114 -4.15 0.36 3.40
C ILE A 114 -3.67 1.67 4.01
N SER A 115 -2.36 1.87 3.98
CA SER A 115 -1.68 3.01 4.59
C SER A 115 -2.02 4.34 3.92
N HIS A 116 -2.07 4.39 2.59
CA HIS A 116 -2.29 5.61 1.82
C HIS A 116 -2.53 5.32 0.31
N PRO A 117 -2.95 6.31 -0.49
CA PRO A 117 -3.37 6.12 -1.89
C PRO A 117 -2.37 5.45 -2.84
N HIS A 118 -1.06 5.55 -2.64
CA HIS A 118 -0.09 4.86 -3.50
C HIS A 118 -0.17 3.33 -3.41
N TYR A 119 -0.85 2.78 -2.39
CA TYR A 119 -1.07 1.35 -2.19
C TYR A 119 -2.50 0.90 -2.49
N TYR A 120 -3.37 1.76 -3.02
CA TYR A 120 -4.73 1.35 -3.38
C TYR A 120 -4.74 0.29 -4.48
N SER A 121 -3.80 0.35 -5.43
CA SER A 121 -3.51 -0.74 -6.38
C SER A 121 -4.78 -1.40 -6.94
N THR A 122 -4.86 -2.72 -6.91
CA THR A 122 -6.03 -3.51 -7.30
C THR A 122 -6.84 -3.99 -6.09
N MET A 123 -6.94 -3.18 -5.05
CA MET A 123 -7.57 -3.55 -3.76
C MET A 123 -8.97 -4.15 -3.91
N VAL A 124 -9.77 -3.66 -4.88
CA VAL A 124 -11.12 -4.16 -5.12
C VAL A 124 -11.10 -5.58 -5.68
N GLU A 125 -10.16 -5.90 -6.57
CA GLU A 125 -10.00 -7.26 -7.09
C GLU A 125 -9.60 -8.25 -5.99
N TRP A 126 -8.68 -7.84 -5.10
CA TRP A 126 -8.31 -8.63 -3.93
C TRP A 126 -9.49 -8.84 -3.00
N ALA A 127 -10.20 -7.76 -2.67
CA ALA A 127 -11.35 -7.81 -1.78
C ALA A 127 -12.50 -8.66 -2.35
N ASP A 128 -12.72 -8.57 -3.66
CA ASP A 128 -13.71 -9.42 -4.35
C ASP A 128 -13.33 -10.91 -4.27
N ARG A 129 -12.07 -11.22 -4.53
CA ARG A 129 -11.60 -12.60 -4.56
C ARG A 129 -11.67 -13.31 -3.20
N PHE A 130 -11.43 -12.58 -2.11
CA PHE A 130 -11.42 -13.12 -0.75
C PHE A 130 -12.68 -12.79 0.05
N ASP A 131 -13.62 -12.02 -0.52
CA ASP A 131 -14.86 -11.53 0.12
C ASP A 131 -14.57 -10.81 1.46
N ILE A 132 -13.69 -9.80 1.44
CA ILE A 132 -13.20 -9.10 2.62
C ILE A 132 -13.45 -7.60 2.57
N PRO A 133 -13.60 -6.92 3.73
CA PRO A 133 -13.62 -5.47 3.81
C PRO A 133 -12.24 -4.86 3.55
N ILE A 134 -12.26 -3.64 2.98
CA ILE A 134 -11.09 -2.77 2.79
C ILE A 134 -11.22 -1.58 3.74
N TYR A 135 -10.29 -1.39 4.66
CA TYR A 135 -10.28 -0.25 5.58
C TYR A 135 -9.37 0.86 5.07
N LEU A 136 -9.99 2.02 4.77
CA LEU A 136 -9.30 3.25 4.35
C LEU A 136 -9.66 4.39 5.29
N HIS A 137 -8.72 5.29 5.55
CA HIS A 137 -9.04 6.50 6.31
C HIS A 137 -9.86 7.48 5.45
N GLU A 138 -10.91 8.07 6.02
CA GLU A 138 -11.87 8.91 5.29
C GLU A 138 -11.24 10.16 4.66
N ALA A 139 -10.17 10.69 5.24
CA ALA A 139 -9.48 11.86 4.72
C ALA A 139 -8.84 11.63 3.33
N ASP A 140 -8.65 10.36 2.93
CA ASP A 140 -8.12 9.98 1.62
C ASP A 140 -9.21 9.49 0.64
N ARG A 141 -10.49 9.64 0.97
CA ARG A 141 -11.63 9.21 0.15
C ARG A 141 -11.56 9.71 -1.29
N GLN A 142 -11.08 10.94 -1.51
CA GLN A 142 -10.97 11.55 -2.83
C GLN A 142 -10.04 10.80 -3.80
N TRP A 143 -9.13 9.99 -3.27
CA TRP A 143 -8.15 9.23 -4.03
C TRP A 143 -8.63 7.83 -4.43
N VAL A 144 -9.86 7.45 -4.10
CA VAL A 144 -10.44 6.17 -4.52
C VAL A 144 -10.92 6.26 -5.95
N MET A 145 -10.12 5.73 -6.88
CA MET A 145 -10.40 5.78 -8.32
C MET A 145 -11.36 4.68 -8.78
N ARG A 146 -11.53 3.62 -7.98
CA ARG A 146 -12.51 2.55 -8.20
C ARG A 146 -13.33 2.36 -6.92
N PRO A 147 -14.50 3.01 -6.78
CA PRO A 147 -15.42 2.80 -5.67
C PRO A 147 -15.93 1.35 -5.63
N ASP A 148 -16.16 0.83 -4.42
CA ASP A 148 -16.75 -0.49 -4.16
C ASP A 148 -17.40 -0.52 -2.78
N ASP A 149 -18.46 -1.32 -2.61
CA ASP A 149 -19.22 -1.42 -1.35
C ASP A 149 -18.42 -2.10 -0.22
N ARG A 150 -17.35 -2.83 -0.54
CA ARG A 150 -16.45 -3.42 0.45
C ARG A 150 -15.52 -2.39 1.10
N ILE A 151 -15.44 -1.16 0.56
CA ILE A 151 -14.62 -0.11 1.13
C ILE A 151 -15.32 0.46 2.36
N THR A 152 -14.72 0.24 3.51
CA THR A 152 -15.14 0.79 4.80
C THR A 152 -14.23 1.94 5.19
N PHE A 153 -14.76 3.15 5.07
CA PHE A 153 -14.06 4.34 5.55
C PHE A 153 -14.16 4.45 7.07
N TRP A 154 -13.05 4.77 7.69
CA TRP A 154 -12.99 5.02 9.13
C TRP A 154 -12.38 6.39 9.40
N SER A 155 -12.67 6.95 10.58
CA SER A 155 -12.20 8.26 11.02
C SER A 155 -11.73 8.22 12.47
N GLY A 156 -11.13 9.32 12.89
CA GLY A 156 -10.56 9.46 14.22
C GLY A 156 -9.09 9.02 14.27
N GLU A 157 -8.55 8.92 15.47
CA GLU A 157 -7.11 8.68 15.68
C GLU A 157 -6.72 7.20 15.55
N THR A 158 -7.60 6.29 15.96
CA THR A 158 -7.30 4.86 15.97
C THR A 158 -8.51 4.00 15.59
N ARG A 159 -8.23 2.83 15.00
CA ARG A 159 -9.21 1.77 14.72
C ARG A 159 -8.62 0.40 15.04
N PRO A 160 -9.11 -0.30 16.06
CA PRO A 160 -8.77 -1.71 16.28
C PRO A 160 -9.27 -2.59 15.13
N LEU A 161 -8.44 -3.53 14.67
CA LEU A 161 -8.83 -4.59 13.70
C LEU A 161 -8.96 -5.94 14.39
N ALA A 162 -8.07 -6.24 15.34
CA ALA A 162 -8.04 -7.44 16.15
C ALA A 162 -7.29 -7.17 17.46
N SER A 163 -7.25 -8.12 18.37
CA SER A 163 -6.50 -8.00 19.63
C SER A 163 -5.02 -7.71 19.38
N GLY A 164 -4.55 -6.54 19.77
CA GLY A 164 -3.17 -6.11 19.55
C GLY A 164 -2.83 -5.71 18.11
N VAL A 165 -3.83 -5.55 17.23
CA VAL A 165 -3.67 -5.03 15.86
C VAL A 165 -4.54 -3.79 15.70
N THR A 166 -3.89 -2.63 15.55
CA THR A 166 -4.58 -1.34 15.56
C THR A 166 -4.07 -0.45 14.43
N LEU A 167 -4.99 0.13 13.67
CA LEU A 167 -4.69 1.21 12.73
C LEU A 167 -4.57 2.52 13.51
N ILE A 168 -3.56 3.33 13.19
CA ILE A 168 -3.30 4.63 13.79
C ILE A 168 -3.19 5.67 12.68
N HIS A 169 -4.01 6.69 12.74
CA HIS A 169 -3.97 7.82 11.82
C HIS A 169 -2.85 8.77 12.21
N LEU A 170 -1.93 9.03 11.30
CA LEU A 170 -0.79 9.95 11.48
C LEU A 170 -0.82 11.12 10.50
N GLY A 171 -1.47 10.97 9.35
CA GLY A 171 -1.36 11.96 8.26
C GLY A 171 0.04 12.00 7.67
N GLY A 172 0.52 13.19 7.35
CA GLY A 172 1.88 13.45 6.85
C GLY A 172 2.00 13.25 5.35
N HIS A 173 2.29 12.06 4.89
CA HIS A 173 2.46 11.75 3.47
C HIS A 173 1.17 11.97 2.65
N PHE A 174 0.02 11.52 3.17
CA PHE A 174 -1.33 11.86 2.72
C PHE A 174 -2.16 12.28 3.93
N ALA A 175 -3.27 12.98 3.71
CA ALA A 175 -4.14 13.46 4.79
C ALA A 175 -4.66 12.30 5.65
N GLY A 176 -5.02 11.16 5.04
CA GLY A 176 -5.46 9.95 5.71
C GLY A 176 -4.33 8.95 6.02
N GLY A 177 -3.07 9.38 5.92
CA GLY A 177 -1.92 8.51 6.15
C GLY A 177 -2.03 7.72 7.45
N THR A 178 -2.00 6.38 7.33
CA THR A 178 -2.26 5.42 8.41
C THR A 178 -1.08 4.47 8.57
N VAL A 179 -0.79 4.07 9.79
CA VAL A 179 0.15 3.00 10.12
C VAL A 179 -0.59 1.87 10.85
N LEU A 180 -0.07 0.64 10.75
CA LEU A 180 -0.60 -0.49 11.52
C LEU A 180 0.37 -0.82 12.65
N HIS A 181 -0.11 -0.77 13.89
CA HIS A 181 0.60 -1.25 15.06
C HIS A 181 0.22 -2.71 15.35
N TRP A 182 1.21 -3.58 15.46
CA TRP A 182 1.08 -4.98 15.83
C TRP A 182 1.83 -5.26 17.14
N ALA A 183 1.10 -5.40 18.23
CA ALA A 183 1.67 -5.50 19.59
C ALA A 183 2.54 -6.75 19.80
N GLN A 184 2.24 -7.86 19.12
CA GLN A 184 2.97 -9.11 19.24
C GLN A 184 4.21 -9.20 18.33
N GLY A 185 4.41 -8.24 17.43
CA GLY A 185 5.58 -8.19 16.54
C GLY A 185 6.90 -8.03 17.30
N MET A 186 8.02 -8.33 16.64
CA MET A 186 9.37 -8.22 17.21
C MET A 186 9.51 -8.91 18.57
N ASP A 187 9.08 -10.17 18.64
CA ASP A 187 9.11 -10.97 19.89
C ASP A 187 8.34 -10.31 21.05
N GLY A 188 7.19 -9.69 20.73
CA GLY A 188 6.33 -9.04 21.72
C GLY A 188 6.74 -7.63 22.13
N LYS A 189 7.73 -7.03 21.45
CA LYS A 189 8.14 -5.63 21.67
C LYS A 189 7.25 -4.63 20.92
N GLY A 190 6.46 -5.14 19.99
CA GLY A 190 5.65 -4.37 19.08
C GLY A 190 6.34 -4.03 17.76
N ALA A 191 5.57 -4.09 16.67
CA ALA A 191 6.01 -3.68 15.35
C ALA A 191 5.09 -2.59 14.79
N LEU A 192 5.65 -1.67 14.01
CA LEU A 192 4.91 -0.64 13.30
C LEU A 192 5.09 -0.82 11.80
N LEU A 193 4.01 -1.16 11.11
CA LEU A 193 3.98 -1.27 9.66
C LEU A 193 3.54 0.09 9.12
N SER A 194 4.50 0.85 8.57
CA SER A 194 4.34 2.30 8.40
C SER A 194 4.00 2.74 6.97
N GLY A 195 3.98 1.83 5.99
CA GLY A 195 3.91 2.24 4.59
C GLY A 195 5.03 3.24 4.28
N ASP A 196 4.69 4.32 3.58
CA ASP A 196 5.64 5.37 3.20
C ASP A 196 5.69 6.55 4.19
N ILE A 197 4.88 6.52 5.24
CA ILE A 197 4.78 7.63 6.21
C ILE A 197 6.07 7.74 7.02
N ILE A 198 6.59 6.61 7.49
CA ILE A 198 7.85 6.52 8.22
C ILE A 198 8.75 5.52 7.52
N GLN A 199 9.98 5.89 7.22
CA GLN A 199 10.97 5.02 6.59
C GLN A 199 12.17 4.78 7.47
N VAL A 200 12.59 3.52 7.59
CA VAL A 200 13.84 3.16 8.24
C VAL A 200 15.00 3.47 7.30
N VAL A 201 15.98 4.23 7.79
CA VAL A 201 17.19 4.52 7.03
C VAL A 201 18.05 3.26 6.92
N SER A 202 18.83 3.14 5.85
CA SER A 202 19.62 1.94 5.53
C SER A 202 20.52 1.43 6.66
N ASP A 203 21.01 2.32 7.55
CA ASP A 203 21.80 1.95 8.71
C ASP A 203 20.98 1.38 9.89
N ARG A 204 19.63 1.37 9.77
CA ARG A 204 18.66 0.89 10.76
C ARG A 204 18.71 1.54 12.15
N ARG A 205 19.34 2.71 12.25
CA ARG A 205 19.45 3.48 13.51
C ARG A 205 18.54 4.69 13.55
N TRP A 206 18.02 5.08 12.38
CA TRP A 206 17.25 6.29 12.21
C TRP A 206 15.99 6.00 11.40
N VAL A 207 14.98 6.81 11.62
CA VAL A 207 13.82 6.90 10.74
C VAL A 207 13.81 8.26 10.06
N SER A 208 13.15 8.33 8.90
CA SER A 208 12.85 9.56 8.19
C SER A 208 11.39 9.58 7.77
N PHE A 209 10.82 10.76 7.66
CA PHE A 209 9.48 10.96 7.14
C PHE A 209 9.56 11.33 5.67
N MET A 210 8.71 10.74 4.84
CA MET A 210 8.65 11.05 3.43
C MET A 210 7.39 11.85 3.12
N TYR A 211 7.59 13.05 2.54
CA TYR A 211 6.50 13.83 1.99
C TYR A 211 6.22 13.45 0.53
N SER A 212 7.25 13.26 -0.29
CA SER A 212 7.14 13.02 -1.72
C SER A 212 8.21 12.08 -2.26
N TYR A 213 7.87 11.24 -3.24
CA TYR A 213 8.82 10.39 -3.97
C TYR A 213 9.87 11.18 -4.76
N ARG A 214 9.57 12.41 -5.16
CA ARG A 214 10.53 13.30 -5.83
C ARG A 214 11.75 13.56 -4.97
N CYS A 215 11.61 13.50 -3.66
CA CYS A 215 12.72 13.69 -2.71
C CYS A 215 13.72 12.53 -2.69
N LYS A 216 13.41 11.36 -3.28
CA LYS A 216 14.34 10.22 -3.37
C LYS A 216 15.51 10.47 -4.33
N ASN A 217 15.35 11.35 -5.30
CA ASN A 217 16.29 11.55 -6.41
C ASN A 217 17.01 12.91 -6.38
N LEU A 218 17.61 13.29 -5.26
CA LEU A 218 18.78 14.18 -5.20
C LEU A 218 18.64 15.70 -5.06
N HIS A 219 17.52 16.35 -5.15
CA HIS A 219 17.51 17.80 -4.89
C HIS A 219 16.32 18.19 -4.01
N TYR A 220 16.55 18.14 -2.69
CA TYR A 220 15.63 18.79 -1.77
C TYR A 220 15.62 20.29 -2.06
N PRO A 221 14.48 20.92 -2.32
CA PRO A 221 14.40 22.36 -2.18
C PRO A 221 14.74 22.74 -0.72
N PRO A 222 15.35 23.88 -0.44
CA PRO A 222 15.84 24.25 0.90
C PRO A 222 14.83 24.10 2.04
N SER A 223 13.54 24.30 1.76
CA SER A 223 12.44 24.10 2.74
C SER A 223 12.17 22.64 3.10
N SER A 224 12.40 21.69 2.20
CA SER A 224 12.16 20.27 2.45
C SER A 224 13.38 19.57 3.09
N ALA A 225 14.58 20.11 2.89
CA ALA A 225 15.79 19.63 3.58
C ALA A 225 15.71 19.86 5.09
N ALA A 226 15.16 20.99 5.52
CA ALA A 226 14.95 21.29 6.94
C ALA A 226 13.91 20.32 7.57
N GLN A 227 12.81 20.05 6.88
CA GLN A 227 11.79 19.10 7.35
C GLN A 227 12.32 17.67 7.41
N ALA A 228 13.15 17.24 6.45
CA ALA A 228 13.77 15.92 6.47
C ALA A 228 14.82 15.78 7.59
N GLN A 229 15.49 16.86 8.00
CA GLN A 229 16.39 16.85 9.15
C GLN A 229 15.63 16.81 10.49
N GLU A 230 14.53 17.54 10.60
CA GLU A 230 13.66 17.50 11.78
C GLU A 230 12.93 16.15 11.95
N GLY A 231 12.68 15.44 10.85
CA GLY A 231 12.04 14.12 10.84
C GLY A 231 12.97 12.94 11.13
N ARG A 232 14.24 13.14 11.42
CA ARG A 232 15.17 12.06 11.78
C ARG A 232 15.16 11.81 13.28
N LEU A 233 14.59 10.70 13.69
CA LEU A 233 14.58 10.26 15.07
C LEU A 233 15.49 9.03 15.22
N ARG A 234 16.19 8.94 16.36
CA ARG A 234 16.98 7.77 16.71
C ARG A 234 16.04 6.68 17.23
N LEU A 235 16.16 5.45 16.68
CA LEU A 235 15.45 4.27 17.13
C LEU A 235 15.99 3.74 18.45
#